data_a8679137498b7bb9fe10af71da1db449
#
_entry.id   a8679137498b7bb9fe10af71da1db449
#
_cell.length_a   1.000
_cell.length_b   1.000
_cell.length_c   1.000
_cell.angle_alpha   90.00
_cell.angle_beta   90.00
_cell.angle_gamma   90.00
#
_symmetry.space_group_name_H-M   'P 1'
#
loop_
_entity.id
_entity.type
_entity.pdbx_description
1 polymer ?
#
loop_
_entity_poly.entity_id
_entity_poly.type
_entity_poly.pdbx_seq_one_letter_code
_entity_poly.pdbx_strand_id
1 'polypeptide(L)'
;MYTLDFDAVIIGGGMTGLAMAGQLGGLGLKTAIVEKQIPEPYHPTQNFDLRVSALSPQSFKMLEKIGAWEHIENMRFCPYRQMRVWEMRGFGDVTFEAAKIGEPYLGYIVENRIVQLALLE
;
A
#
# COMPACT_ATOMS: atom_id res chain seq x y z
N MET A 1 -39.24 -9.00 -0.08
CA MET A 1 -38.21 -8.08 0.47
C MET A 1 -36.83 -8.67 0.16
N TYR A 2 -35.99 -7.95 -0.50
CA TYR A 2 -34.62 -8.38 -0.74
C TYR A 2 -33.77 -7.99 0.48
N THR A 3 -33.16 -8.94 1.15
CA THR A 3 -32.13 -8.67 2.16
C THR A 3 -30.82 -8.46 1.43
N LEU A 4 -30.16 -7.33 1.66
CA LEU A 4 -28.81 -7.10 1.18
C LEU A 4 -27.85 -7.80 2.15
N ASP A 5 -27.02 -8.69 1.62
CA ASP A 5 -26.05 -9.44 2.45
C ASP A 5 -24.81 -8.60 2.82
N PHE A 6 -24.57 -7.49 2.10
CA PHE A 6 -23.42 -6.60 2.26
C PHE A 6 -23.85 -5.14 2.29
N ASP A 7 -23.14 -4.33 3.08
CA ASP A 7 -23.31 -2.87 3.13
C ASP A 7 -22.60 -2.18 1.96
N ALA A 8 -21.49 -2.76 1.46
CA ALA A 8 -20.73 -2.26 0.33
C ALA A 8 -20.16 -3.40 -0.51
N VAL A 9 -20.11 -3.18 -1.83
CA VAL A 9 -19.46 -4.09 -2.77
C VAL A 9 -18.39 -3.29 -3.53
N ILE A 10 -17.14 -3.77 -3.50
CA ILE A 10 -16.00 -3.16 -4.17
C ILE A 10 -15.63 -4.01 -5.38
N ILE A 11 -15.59 -3.39 -6.53
CA ILE A 11 -15.16 -4.04 -7.77
C ILE A 11 -13.67 -3.73 -7.98
N GLY A 12 -12.86 -4.78 -7.89
CA GLY A 12 -11.41 -4.72 -7.98
C GLY A 12 -10.71 -4.87 -6.64
N GLY A 13 -9.91 -5.93 -6.50
CA GLY A 13 -9.08 -6.28 -5.34
C GLY A 13 -7.64 -5.83 -5.49
N GLY A 14 -7.39 -4.67 -6.11
CA GLY A 14 -6.09 -4.01 -6.09
C GLY A 14 -5.83 -3.32 -4.74
N MET A 15 -4.67 -2.68 -4.59
CA MET A 15 -4.29 -1.98 -3.34
C MET A 15 -5.37 -1.01 -2.85
N THR A 16 -5.94 -0.22 -3.75
CA THR A 16 -6.96 0.79 -3.42
C THR A 16 -8.26 0.14 -2.95
N GLY A 17 -8.76 -0.85 -3.69
CA GLY A 17 -10.00 -1.56 -3.34
C GLY A 17 -9.89 -2.29 -2.01
N LEU A 18 -8.78 -2.99 -1.80
CA LEU A 18 -8.53 -3.71 -0.55
C LEU A 18 -8.33 -2.76 0.64
N ALA A 19 -7.61 -1.64 0.46
CA ALA A 19 -7.46 -0.63 1.50
C ALA A 19 -8.81 0.00 1.90
N MET A 20 -9.68 0.27 0.92
CA MET A 20 -11.04 0.74 1.17
C MET A 20 -11.84 -0.30 1.97
N ALA A 21 -11.78 -1.57 1.57
CA ALA A 21 -12.45 -2.65 2.28
C ALA A 21 -11.98 -2.77 3.73
N GLY A 22 -10.67 -2.69 3.97
CA GLY A 22 -10.11 -2.71 5.32
C GLY A 22 -10.60 -1.56 6.19
N GLN A 23 -10.69 -0.36 5.63
CA GLN A 23 -11.22 0.80 6.35
C GLN A 23 -12.72 0.67 6.65
N LEU A 24 -13.53 0.23 5.68
CA LEU A 24 -14.95 0.00 5.86
C LEU A 24 -15.22 -1.10 6.88
N GLY A 25 -14.45 -2.19 6.83
CA GLY A 25 -14.51 -3.27 7.83
C GLY A 25 -14.18 -2.77 9.23
N GLY A 26 -13.18 -1.88 9.36
CA GLY A 26 -12.84 -1.22 10.62
C GLY A 26 -13.95 -0.34 11.20
N LEU A 27 -14.90 0.09 10.36
CA LEU A 27 -16.11 0.79 10.76
C LEU A 27 -17.30 -0.16 11.03
N GLY A 28 -17.09 -1.47 10.97
CA GLY A 28 -18.12 -2.48 11.21
C GLY A 28 -19.04 -2.74 10.01
N LEU A 29 -18.69 -2.27 8.82
CA LEU A 29 -19.49 -2.50 7.61
C LEU A 29 -19.15 -3.86 6.98
N LYS A 30 -20.16 -4.58 6.58
CA LYS A 30 -20.03 -5.81 5.78
C LYS A 30 -19.65 -5.47 4.34
N THR A 31 -18.44 -5.77 3.95
CA THR A 31 -17.92 -5.43 2.62
C THR A 31 -17.59 -6.69 1.82
N ALA A 32 -18.03 -6.73 0.58
CA ALA A 32 -17.61 -7.74 -0.39
C ALA A 32 -16.66 -7.14 -1.42
N ILE A 33 -15.68 -7.94 -1.85
CA ILE A 33 -14.75 -7.57 -2.93
C ILE A 33 -14.94 -8.56 -4.07
N VAL A 34 -15.07 -8.02 -5.28
CA VAL A 34 -15.11 -8.81 -6.51
C VAL A 34 -13.78 -8.60 -7.24
N GLU A 35 -12.97 -9.65 -7.29
CA GLU A 35 -11.65 -9.62 -7.93
C GLU A 35 -11.51 -10.79 -8.89
N LYS A 36 -10.94 -10.50 -10.06
CA LYS A 36 -10.71 -11.48 -11.12
C LYS A 36 -9.59 -12.47 -10.78
N GLN A 37 -8.56 -11.99 -10.08
CA GLN A 37 -7.35 -12.76 -9.83
C GLN A 37 -6.75 -12.44 -8.47
N ILE A 38 -6.53 -13.47 -7.67
CA ILE A 38 -5.78 -13.37 -6.42
C ILE A 38 -4.29 -13.31 -6.75
N PRO A 39 -3.50 -12.42 -6.11
CA PRO A 39 -2.07 -12.34 -6.35
C PRO A 39 -1.35 -13.62 -5.89
N GLU A 40 -0.27 -13.95 -6.58
CA GLU A 40 0.61 -15.06 -6.19
C GLU A 40 1.19 -14.85 -4.79
N PRO A 41 1.27 -15.90 -3.97
CA PRO A 41 1.84 -15.82 -2.63
C PRO A 41 3.28 -15.30 -2.63
N TYR A 42 3.69 -14.70 -1.51
CA TYR A 42 5.05 -14.25 -1.32
C TYR A 42 5.99 -15.41 -0.96
N HIS A 43 7.19 -15.39 -1.54
CA HIS A 43 8.30 -16.26 -1.16
C HIS A 43 9.55 -15.42 -0.88
N PRO A 44 10.24 -15.64 0.25
CA PRO A 44 11.42 -14.83 0.63
C PRO A 44 12.55 -14.83 -0.42
N THR A 45 12.66 -15.90 -1.21
CA THR A 45 13.69 -16.07 -2.25
C THR A 45 13.26 -15.56 -3.63
N GLN A 46 12.03 -15.06 -3.77
CA GLN A 46 11.56 -14.54 -5.05
C GLN A 46 12.31 -13.27 -5.46
N ASN A 47 12.46 -13.04 -6.76
CA ASN A 47 12.95 -11.79 -7.31
C ASN A 47 12.02 -10.63 -6.95
N PHE A 48 12.54 -9.39 -6.99
CA PHE A 48 11.72 -8.21 -6.83
C PHE A 48 10.75 -8.05 -8.00
N ASP A 49 9.51 -7.68 -7.69
CA ASP A 49 8.54 -7.32 -8.70
C ASP A 49 8.91 -5.99 -9.35
N LEU A 50 8.58 -5.83 -10.63
CA LEU A 50 8.82 -4.58 -11.35
C LEU A 50 7.87 -3.45 -10.91
N ARG A 51 6.70 -3.80 -10.38
CA ARG A 51 5.71 -2.82 -9.94
C ARG A 51 5.86 -2.56 -8.45
N VAL A 52 6.42 -1.40 -8.15
CA VAL A 52 6.61 -0.91 -6.78
C VAL A 52 5.88 0.42 -6.58
N SER A 53 5.56 0.74 -5.35
CA SER A 53 4.98 2.02 -4.96
C SER A 53 5.81 2.66 -3.86
N ALA A 54 5.96 3.97 -3.94
CA ALA A 54 6.49 4.79 -2.87
C ALA A 54 5.32 5.20 -1.96
N LEU A 55 5.17 4.51 -0.85
CA LEU A 55 4.13 4.80 0.13
C LEU A 55 4.52 6.00 0.97
N SER A 56 3.63 7.00 1.04
CA SER A 56 3.83 8.16 1.90
C SER A 56 3.67 7.81 3.38
N PRO A 57 4.16 8.65 4.32
CA PRO A 57 3.88 8.48 5.74
C PRO A 57 2.38 8.39 6.06
N GLN A 58 1.54 9.09 5.30
CA GLN A 58 0.09 9.03 5.44
C GLN A 58 -0.45 7.65 5.06
N SER A 59 0.01 7.08 3.94
CA SER A 59 -0.38 5.73 3.51
C SER A 59 0.11 4.68 4.51
N PHE A 60 1.33 4.82 5.01
CA PHE A 60 1.87 3.97 6.08
C PHE A 60 0.95 3.96 7.31
N LYS A 61 0.60 5.14 7.85
CA LYS A 61 -0.28 5.26 9.01
C LYS A 61 -1.66 4.62 8.79
N MET A 62 -2.19 4.74 7.59
CA MET A 62 -3.46 4.10 7.23
C MET A 62 -3.34 2.57 7.22
N LEU A 63 -2.29 2.03 6.60
CA LEU A 63 -2.02 0.59 6.57
C LEU A 63 -1.75 0.02 7.97
N GLU A 64 -1.03 0.77 8.81
CA GLU A 64 -0.81 0.43 10.21
C GLU A 64 -2.12 0.35 10.99
N LYS A 65 -2.97 1.36 10.83
CA LYS A 65 -4.28 1.44 11.52
C LYS A 65 -5.21 0.27 11.18
N ILE A 66 -5.20 -0.21 9.95
CA ILE A 66 -6.02 -1.38 9.54
C ILE A 66 -5.32 -2.72 9.73
N GLY A 67 -4.10 -2.74 10.28
CA GLY A 67 -3.35 -3.97 10.60
C GLY A 67 -2.54 -4.54 9.45
N ALA A 68 -2.58 -3.96 8.25
CA ALA A 68 -1.88 -4.49 7.08
C ALA A 68 -0.36 -4.28 7.14
N TRP A 69 0.12 -3.26 7.86
CA TRP A 69 1.55 -2.95 7.88
C TRP A 69 2.40 -4.05 8.50
N GLU A 70 1.95 -4.70 9.55
CA GLU A 70 2.64 -5.84 10.17
C GLU A 70 2.91 -6.98 9.17
N HIS A 71 1.97 -7.24 8.27
CA HIS A 71 2.14 -8.23 7.23
C HIS A 71 3.17 -7.80 6.18
N ILE A 72 3.25 -6.50 5.85
CA ILE A 72 4.30 -5.95 4.98
C ILE A 72 5.67 -6.12 5.63
N GLU A 73 5.79 -5.83 6.92
CA GLU A 73 7.06 -6.00 7.68
C GLU A 73 7.54 -7.44 7.68
N ASN A 74 6.63 -8.40 7.78
CA ASN A 74 6.95 -9.83 7.72
C ASN A 74 7.36 -10.32 6.32
N MET A 75 7.11 -9.53 5.28
CA MET A 75 7.56 -9.80 3.92
C MET A 75 8.81 -8.98 3.60
N ARG A 76 8.68 -7.84 2.94
CA ARG A 76 9.79 -6.90 2.72
C ARG A 76 9.31 -5.51 2.31
N PHE A 77 10.10 -4.52 2.67
CA PHE A 77 9.93 -3.11 2.30
C PHE A 77 11.28 -2.40 2.37
N CYS A 78 11.35 -1.20 1.82
CA CYS A 78 12.56 -0.38 1.90
C CYS A 78 12.19 1.06 2.28
N PRO A 79 12.52 1.53 3.49
CA PRO A 79 12.35 2.93 3.84
C PRO A 79 13.35 3.81 3.09
N TYR A 80 12.96 5.04 2.72
CA TYR A 80 13.87 6.01 2.11
C TYR A 80 13.78 7.36 2.81
N ARG A 81 14.93 8.03 2.93
CA ARG A 81 15.07 9.31 3.63
C ARG A 81 15.23 10.50 2.71
N GLN A 82 15.59 10.25 1.48
CA GLN A 82 15.88 11.29 0.50
C GLN A 82 15.33 10.91 -0.87
N MET A 83 14.81 11.91 -1.58
CA MET A 83 14.39 11.79 -2.96
C MET A 83 14.97 12.96 -3.73
N ARG A 84 15.73 12.69 -4.78
CA ARG A 84 16.26 13.69 -5.69
C ARG A 84 15.56 13.56 -7.03
N VAL A 85 15.04 14.67 -7.52
CA VAL A 85 14.40 14.77 -8.84
C VAL A 85 15.14 15.81 -9.65
N TRP A 86 15.54 15.46 -10.87
CA TRP A 86 16.23 16.36 -11.77
C TRP A 86 15.66 16.26 -13.16
N GLU A 87 15.81 17.33 -13.93
CA GLU A 87 15.40 17.38 -15.31
C GLU A 87 16.55 16.92 -16.23
N MET A 88 16.26 15.97 -17.13
CA MET A 88 17.28 15.38 -17.99
C MET A 88 17.87 16.37 -19.01
N ARG A 89 17.11 17.37 -19.44
CA ARG A 89 17.52 18.35 -20.48
C ARG A 89 17.59 19.79 -19.98
N GLY A 90 17.45 20.01 -18.69
CA GLY A 90 17.44 21.33 -18.06
C GLY A 90 18.33 21.40 -16.83
N PHE A 91 18.22 22.50 -16.11
CA PHE A 91 18.97 22.76 -14.86
C PHE A 91 18.14 22.54 -13.59
N GLY A 92 16.92 22.00 -13.74
CA GLY A 92 16.04 21.72 -12.62
C GLY A 92 16.55 20.56 -11.80
N ASP A 93 16.82 20.81 -10.51
CA ASP A 93 17.23 19.80 -9.52
C ASP A 93 16.57 20.14 -8.18
N VAL A 94 15.85 19.20 -7.61
CA VAL A 94 15.24 19.35 -6.30
C VAL A 94 15.49 18.10 -5.46
N THR A 95 15.84 18.31 -4.20
CA THR A 95 16.05 17.23 -3.23
C THR A 95 15.09 17.40 -2.07
N PHE A 96 14.33 16.35 -1.81
CA PHE A 96 13.46 16.21 -0.64
C PHE A 96 14.18 15.38 0.41
N GLU A 97 14.14 15.82 1.66
CA GLU A 97 14.78 15.14 2.78
C GLU A 97 13.80 15.00 3.95
N ALA A 98 13.70 13.80 4.51
CA ALA A 98 12.82 13.51 5.64
C ALA A 98 13.11 14.41 6.85
N ALA A 99 14.39 14.69 7.12
CA ALA A 99 14.81 15.55 8.21
C ALA A 99 14.24 16.98 8.11
N LYS A 100 14.04 17.50 6.90
CA LYS A 100 13.47 18.83 6.66
C LYS A 100 11.99 18.95 7.02
N ILE A 101 11.28 17.83 7.07
CA ILE A 101 9.87 17.77 7.46
C ILE A 101 9.67 17.13 8.83
N GLY A 102 10.76 16.87 9.57
CA GLY A 102 10.71 16.31 10.92
C GLY A 102 10.28 14.84 10.97
N GLU A 103 10.38 14.11 9.85
CA GLU A 103 10.01 12.70 9.76
C GLU A 103 11.26 11.80 9.71
N PRO A 104 11.20 10.56 10.23
CA PRO A 104 12.32 9.62 10.15
C PRO A 104 12.56 9.13 8.72
N TYR A 105 11.51 9.07 7.90
CA TYR A 105 11.54 8.66 6.50
C TYR A 105 10.62 9.54 5.65
N LEU A 106 10.96 9.72 4.36
CA LEU A 106 10.04 10.30 3.38
C LEU A 106 8.91 9.35 3.02
N GLY A 107 9.17 8.06 3.09
CA GLY A 107 8.23 7.02 2.77
C GLY A 107 8.89 5.65 2.69
N TYR A 108 8.17 4.72 2.10
CA TYR A 108 8.54 3.32 2.02
C TYR A 108 8.30 2.80 0.61
N ILE A 109 9.32 2.20 0.01
CA ILE A 109 9.17 1.49 -1.27
C ILE A 109 8.71 0.08 -0.98
N VAL A 110 7.57 -0.30 -1.53
CA VAL A 110 6.97 -1.63 -1.36
C VAL A 110 6.48 -2.14 -2.70
N GLU A 111 6.68 -3.41 -2.99
CA GLU A 111 6.10 -4.05 -4.17
C GLU A 111 4.57 -4.05 -4.06
N ASN A 112 3.89 -3.70 -5.16
CA ASN A 112 2.42 -3.58 -5.16
C ASN A 112 1.74 -4.88 -4.73
N ARG A 113 2.29 -6.02 -5.14
CA ARG A 113 1.79 -7.35 -4.77
C ARG A 113 1.92 -7.61 -3.26
N ILE A 114 3.00 -7.15 -2.63
CA ILE A 114 3.19 -7.26 -1.17
C ILE A 114 2.14 -6.45 -0.42
N VAL A 115 1.86 -5.22 -0.86
CA VAL A 115 0.78 -4.41 -0.28
C VAL A 115 -0.57 -5.11 -0.43
N GLN A 116 -0.82 -5.66 -1.62
CA GLN A 116 -2.06 -6.39 -1.91
C GLN A 116 -2.21 -7.63 -1.04
N LEU A 117 -1.16 -8.46 -0.92
CA LEU A 117 -1.17 -9.65 -0.06
C LEU A 117 -1.38 -9.28 1.41
N ALA A 118 -0.72 -8.24 1.90
CA ALA A 118 -0.86 -7.76 3.27
C ALA A 118 -2.28 -7.28 3.61
N LEU A 119 -2.98 -6.73 2.61
CA LEU A 119 -4.36 -6.27 2.75
C LEU A 119 -5.39 -7.40 2.67
N LEU A 120 -5.00 -8.58 2.21
CA LEU A 120 -5.85 -9.78 2.12
C LEU A 120 -5.87 -10.60 3.42
N GLU A 121 -4.91 -10.37 4.34
CA GLU A 121 -4.85 -11.03 5.66
C GLU A 121 -5.82 -10.40 6.67
#